data_4565e095ec24ce55836e1f3a27d37f52
#
_entry.id   4565e095ec24ce55836e1f3a27d37f52
#
_cell.length_a   1.000
_cell.length_b   1.000
_cell.length_c   1.000
_cell.angle_alpha   90.00
_cell.angle_beta   90.00
_cell.angle_gamma   90.00
#
_symmetry.space_group_name_H-M   'P 1'
#
loop_
_entity.id
_entity.type
_entity.pdbx_description
1 polymer ?
#
loop_
_entity_poly.entity_id
_entity_poly.type
_entity_poly.pdbx_seq_one_letter_code
_entity_poly.pdbx_strand_id
1 'polypeptide(L)'
;MREDMICNALIWLMSKIINYIASGDSVDHVFPQDPASPSGLIGINQMVILERWKELEKELEIWHYGLPETFKPCARLPPVTDGSIPPSSARAIFSEIWYSMPMCASTMQSYHMARTILLVNRPHESTARRTTRHIWSRLADG
;
A
#
# COMPACT_ATOMS: atom_id res chain seq x y z
N MET A 1 12.73 22.39 -2.44
CA MET A 1 12.25 21.49 -3.53
C MET A 1 10.86 22.01 -3.90
N ARG A 2 10.56 22.16 -5.18
CA ARG A 2 9.27 22.73 -5.60
C ARG A 2 8.20 21.65 -5.42
N GLU A 3 7.02 22.05 -4.99
CA GLU A 3 5.89 21.14 -4.69
C GLU A 3 5.45 20.33 -5.91
N ASP A 4 5.54 20.91 -7.11
CA ASP A 4 5.27 20.24 -8.38
C ASP A 4 6.16 19.01 -8.62
N MET A 5 7.43 19.07 -8.24
CA MET A 5 8.35 17.93 -8.35
C MET A 5 7.99 16.81 -7.39
N ILE A 6 7.53 17.17 -6.19
CA ILE A 6 7.09 16.20 -5.18
C ILE A 6 5.82 15.48 -5.67
N CYS A 7 4.86 16.23 -6.25
CA CYS A 7 3.66 15.66 -6.85
C CYS A 7 3.99 14.71 -8.01
N ASN A 8 4.90 15.10 -8.90
CA ASN A 8 5.34 14.27 -10.02
C ASN A 8 6.06 12.99 -9.55
N ALA A 9 6.84 13.07 -8.48
CA ALA A 9 7.46 11.88 -7.88
C ALA A 9 6.41 10.88 -7.38
N LEU A 10 5.31 11.35 -6.79
CA LEU A 10 4.21 10.47 -6.39
C LEU A 10 3.53 9.81 -7.60
N ILE A 11 3.28 10.55 -8.68
CA ILE A 11 2.69 9.99 -9.92
C ILE A 11 3.57 8.87 -10.46
N TRP A 12 4.88 9.05 -10.43
CA TRP A 12 5.81 8.00 -10.85
C TRP A 12 5.76 6.75 -9.95
N LEU A 13 5.68 6.95 -8.62
CA LEU A 13 5.48 5.83 -7.67
C LEU A 13 4.15 5.10 -7.92
N MET A 14 3.07 5.84 -8.18
CA MET A 14 1.77 5.26 -8.52
C MET A 14 1.84 4.41 -9.80
N SER A 15 2.58 4.86 -10.81
CA SER A 15 2.81 4.07 -12.04
C SER A 15 3.52 2.74 -11.74
N LYS A 16 4.51 2.74 -10.85
CA LYS A 16 5.17 1.51 -10.41
C LYS A 16 4.21 0.56 -9.69
N ILE A 17 3.36 1.09 -8.80
CA ILE A 17 2.36 0.30 -8.07
C ILE A 17 1.36 -0.33 -9.04
N ILE A 18 0.85 0.43 -10.01
CA ILE A 18 -0.07 -0.09 -11.03
C ILE A 18 0.59 -1.19 -11.85
N ASN A 19 1.83 -0.98 -12.29
CA ASN A 19 2.57 -1.99 -13.05
C ASN A 19 2.81 -3.26 -12.22
N TYR A 20 3.10 -3.12 -10.93
CA TYR A 20 3.24 -4.25 -10.02
C TYR A 20 1.96 -5.08 -9.95
N ILE A 21 0.80 -4.43 -9.78
CA ILE A 21 -0.50 -5.10 -9.69
C ILE A 21 -0.85 -5.78 -11.02
N ALA A 22 -0.66 -5.08 -12.14
CA ALA A 22 -0.91 -5.64 -13.47
C ALA A 22 -0.02 -6.86 -13.78
N SER A 23 1.22 -6.86 -13.29
CA SER A 23 2.13 -8.00 -13.44
C SER A 23 1.77 -9.17 -12.52
N GLY A 24 1.26 -8.88 -11.32
CA GLY A 24 0.79 -9.89 -10.36
C GLY A 24 -0.43 -10.65 -10.85
N ASP A 25 -1.41 -9.96 -11.42
CA ASP A 25 -2.59 -10.58 -12.03
C ASP A 25 -2.21 -11.55 -13.18
N SER A 26 -1.13 -11.24 -13.90
CA SER A 26 -0.63 -12.11 -14.98
C SER A 26 -0.04 -13.42 -14.46
N VAL A 27 0.46 -13.45 -13.22
CA VAL A 27 1.07 -14.64 -12.62
C VAL A 27 -0.01 -15.61 -12.12
N ASP A 28 -1.13 -15.11 -11.61
CA ASP A 28 -2.20 -15.98 -11.10
C ASP A 28 -3.08 -16.58 -12.22
N HIS A 29 -3.12 -15.97 -13.42
CA HIS A 29 -4.00 -16.41 -14.50
C HIS A 29 -3.31 -17.19 -15.63
N VAL A 30 -1.98 -17.19 -15.72
CA VAL A 30 -1.26 -17.74 -16.90
C VAL A 30 -0.81 -19.18 -16.72
N PHE A 31 -0.78 -19.72 -15.50
CA PHE A 31 -0.40 -21.12 -15.32
C PHE A 31 -1.56 -21.95 -14.74
N PRO A 32 -2.32 -22.69 -15.59
CA PRO A 32 -3.01 -23.86 -15.10
C PRO A 32 -1.96 -24.72 -14.41
N GLN A 33 -2.18 -25.07 -13.15
CA GLN A 33 -1.29 -25.91 -12.37
C GLN A 33 -1.07 -27.23 -13.12
N ASP A 34 0.03 -27.31 -13.86
CA ASP A 34 0.52 -28.57 -14.39
C ASP A 34 1.03 -29.37 -13.18
N PRO A 35 0.43 -30.52 -12.84
CA PRO A 35 0.81 -31.34 -11.68
C PRO A 35 2.27 -31.82 -11.73
N ALA A 36 2.96 -31.61 -12.84
CA ALA A 36 4.37 -31.94 -13.03
C ALA A 36 5.34 -30.79 -12.74
N SER A 37 4.84 -29.58 -12.40
CA SER A 37 5.70 -28.42 -12.15
C SER A 37 6.32 -28.52 -10.74
N PRO A 38 7.66 -28.44 -10.59
CA PRO A 38 8.29 -28.54 -9.29
C PRO A 38 7.86 -27.39 -8.38
N SER A 39 7.29 -27.72 -7.23
CA SER A 39 6.78 -26.77 -6.20
C SER A 39 7.77 -25.69 -5.77
N GLY A 40 9.06 -25.84 -6.07
CA GLY A 40 10.12 -24.88 -5.77
C GLY A 40 10.05 -23.59 -6.58
N LEU A 41 9.57 -23.63 -7.83
CA LEU A 41 9.46 -22.44 -8.69
C LEU A 41 8.35 -21.47 -8.22
N ILE A 42 7.23 -22.01 -7.71
CA ILE A 42 6.13 -21.22 -7.18
C ILE A 42 6.57 -20.43 -5.94
N GLY A 43 7.36 -21.05 -5.06
CA GLY A 43 7.89 -20.40 -3.87
C GLY A 43 8.88 -19.25 -4.18
N ILE A 44 9.69 -19.38 -5.20
CA ILE A 44 10.63 -18.34 -5.65
C ILE A 44 9.87 -17.15 -6.21
N ASN A 45 8.86 -17.37 -7.04
CA ASN A 45 8.04 -16.29 -7.60
C ASN A 45 7.31 -15.52 -6.50
N GLN A 46 6.74 -16.18 -5.50
CA GLN A 46 6.09 -15.53 -4.37
C GLN A 46 7.05 -14.67 -3.54
N MET A 47 8.28 -15.13 -3.34
CA MET A 47 9.30 -14.34 -2.64
C MET A 47 9.67 -13.07 -3.42
N VAL A 48 9.86 -13.17 -4.73
CA VAL A 48 10.18 -12.01 -5.59
C VAL A 48 9.03 -10.99 -5.58
N ILE A 49 7.80 -11.45 -5.66
CA ILE A 49 6.60 -10.60 -5.60
C ILE A 49 6.52 -9.88 -4.25
N LEU A 50 6.77 -10.59 -3.14
CA LEU A 50 6.76 -10.01 -1.80
C LEU A 50 7.89 -8.99 -1.59
N GLU A 51 9.09 -9.27 -2.08
CA GLU A 51 10.20 -8.32 -2.03
C GLU A 51 9.88 -7.06 -2.82
N ARG A 52 9.32 -7.20 -4.00
CA ARG A 52 8.90 -6.06 -4.82
C ARG A 52 7.82 -5.23 -4.15
N TRP A 53 6.87 -5.86 -3.48
CA TRP A 53 5.86 -5.19 -2.69
C TRP A 53 6.47 -4.37 -1.55
N LYS A 54 7.41 -4.95 -0.81
CA LYS A 54 8.14 -4.29 0.28
C LYS A 54 8.96 -3.09 -0.19
N GLU A 55 9.59 -3.19 -1.35
CA GLU A 55 10.31 -2.07 -1.97
C GLU A 55 9.37 -0.90 -2.27
N LEU A 56 8.21 -1.17 -2.88
CA LEU A 56 7.21 -0.15 -3.20
C LEU A 56 6.63 0.50 -1.92
N GLU A 57 6.34 -0.29 -0.89
CA GLU A 57 5.91 0.21 0.42
C GLU A 57 6.96 1.16 1.00
N LYS A 58 8.22 0.75 1.01
CA LYS A 58 9.34 1.56 1.51
C LYS A 58 9.54 2.85 0.70
N GLU A 59 9.49 2.78 -0.63
CA GLU A 59 9.60 3.98 -1.48
C GLU A 59 8.47 4.98 -1.18
N LEU A 60 7.24 4.49 -0.98
CA LEU A 60 6.09 5.32 -0.64
C LEU A 60 6.22 5.95 0.74
N GLU A 61 6.77 5.22 1.72
CA GLU A 61 7.06 5.74 3.05
C GLU A 61 8.16 6.81 3.01
N ILE A 62 9.28 6.57 2.30
CA ILE A 62 10.36 7.55 2.14
C ILE A 62 9.83 8.84 1.52
N TRP A 63 9.00 8.74 0.48
CA TRP A 63 8.36 9.89 -0.13
C TRP A 63 7.52 10.67 0.90
N HIS A 64 6.67 9.99 1.66
CA HIS A 64 5.79 10.60 2.66
C HIS A 64 6.56 11.28 3.80
N TYR A 65 7.59 10.62 4.35
CA TYR A 65 8.41 11.20 5.42
C TYR A 65 9.26 12.38 4.97
N GLY A 66 9.59 12.45 3.69
CA GLY A 66 10.36 13.56 3.09
C GLY A 66 9.53 14.79 2.75
N LEU A 67 8.23 14.80 3.02
CA LEU A 67 7.34 15.91 2.65
C LEU A 67 7.61 17.18 3.46
N PRO A 68 7.66 18.36 2.79
CA PRO A 68 7.75 19.64 3.47
C PRO A 68 6.43 20.02 4.18
N GLU A 69 6.52 21.06 5.00
CA GLU A 69 5.38 21.55 5.81
C GLU A 69 4.14 21.90 4.98
N THR A 70 4.32 22.31 3.72
CA THR A 70 3.23 22.66 2.79
C THR A 70 2.27 21.49 2.51
N PHE A 71 2.73 20.24 2.69
CA PHE A 71 1.92 19.03 2.55
C PHE A 71 1.26 18.58 3.87
N LYS A 72 1.49 19.30 4.96
CA LYS A 72 0.79 19.02 6.22
C LYS A 72 -0.52 19.81 6.28
N PRO A 73 -1.56 19.23 6.91
CA PRO A 73 -2.82 19.92 7.11
C PRO A 73 -2.62 21.20 7.91
N CYS A 74 -3.15 22.31 7.44
CA CYS A 74 -3.15 23.59 8.15
C CYS A 74 -4.31 23.70 9.15
N ALA A 75 -5.40 22.92 8.95
CA ALA A 75 -6.51 22.82 9.88
C ALA A 75 -7.20 21.47 9.80
N ARG A 76 -7.78 21.04 10.92
CA ARG A 76 -8.65 19.86 11.00
C ARG A 76 -9.89 20.24 11.79
N LEU A 77 -11.05 20.12 11.16
CA LEU A 77 -12.35 20.35 11.79
C LEU A 77 -12.97 18.98 12.16
N PRO A 78 -13.45 18.81 13.38
CA PRO A 78 -14.15 17.60 13.79
C PRO A 78 -15.48 17.46 13.04
N PRO A 79 -16.09 16.26 13.04
CA PRO A 79 -17.45 16.07 12.53
C PRO A 79 -18.43 16.98 13.25
N VAL A 80 -19.44 17.48 12.52
CA VAL A 80 -20.50 18.32 13.07
C VAL A 80 -21.57 17.45 13.72
N THR A 81 -21.66 17.47 15.07
CA THR A 81 -22.55 16.58 15.84
C THR A 81 -23.70 17.33 16.51
N ASP A 82 -23.85 18.64 16.30
CA ASP A 82 -24.83 19.52 16.96
C ASP A 82 -26.26 19.46 16.37
N GLY A 83 -26.50 18.59 15.38
CA GLY A 83 -27.78 18.44 14.71
C GLY A 83 -28.10 19.55 13.69
N SER A 84 -27.17 20.46 13.43
CA SER A 84 -27.34 21.54 12.44
C SER A 84 -27.32 21.05 10.99
N ILE A 85 -26.81 19.82 10.74
CA ILE A 85 -26.75 19.20 9.44
C ILE A 85 -27.35 17.78 9.48
N PRO A 86 -27.90 17.26 8.35
CA PRO A 86 -28.44 15.91 8.30
C PRO A 86 -27.37 14.86 8.64
N PRO A 87 -27.71 13.80 9.42
CA PRO A 87 -26.77 12.73 9.77
C PRO A 87 -26.22 11.97 8.55
N SER A 88 -26.86 12.05 7.40
CA SER A 88 -26.37 11.50 6.13
C SER A 88 -25.30 12.36 5.44
N SER A 89 -25.04 13.57 5.96
CA SER A 89 -23.99 14.44 5.41
C SER A 89 -22.60 13.91 5.75
N ALA A 90 -21.67 13.95 4.79
CA ALA A 90 -20.28 13.58 5.03
C ALA A 90 -19.64 14.37 6.19
N ARG A 91 -20.03 15.63 6.40
CA ARG A 91 -19.56 16.48 7.51
C ARG A 91 -20.06 16.02 8.89
N ALA A 92 -21.14 15.25 8.96
CA ALA A 92 -21.61 14.65 10.21
C ALA A 92 -20.80 13.41 10.62
N ILE A 93 -20.11 12.79 9.65
CA ILE A 93 -19.43 11.50 9.84
C ILE A 93 -17.92 11.67 9.86
N PHE A 94 -17.37 12.53 8.99
CA PHE A 94 -15.92 12.65 8.77
C PHE A 94 -15.38 14.01 9.21
N SER A 95 -14.15 14.00 9.73
CA SER A 95 -13.38 15.22 9.95
C SER A 95 -13.01 15.86 8.62
N GLU A 96 -13.11 17.17 8.54
CA GLU A 96 -12.66 17.97 7.41
C GLU A 96 -11.17 18.31 7.59
N ILE A 97 -10.36 18.08 6.55
CA ILE A 97 -8.91 18.34 6.57
C ILE A 97 -8.61 19.41 5.53
N TRP A 98 -7.95 20.48 5.95
CA TRP A 98 -7.63 21.63 5.13
C TRP A 98 -6.14 21.71 4.87
N TYR A 99 -5.77 22.02 3.63
CA TYR A 99 -4.40 22.27 3.18
C TYR A 99 -4.28 23.70 2.68
N SER A 100 -3.09 24.28 2.84
CA SER A 100 -2.80 25.65 2.36
C SER A 100 -2.84 25.74 0.82
N MET A 101 -2.58 24.64 0.13
CA MET A 101 -2.58 24.57 -1.33
C MET A 101 -3.45 23.42 -1.84
N PRO A 102 -4.36 23.66 -2.81
CA PRO A 102 -5.21 22.60 -3.36
C PRO A 102 -4.43 21.45 -3.98
N MET A 103 -3.28 21.74 -4.59
CA MET A 103 -2.39 20.73 -5.16
C MET A 103 -1.88 19.77 -4.09
N CYS A 104 -1.51 20.26 -2.90
CA CYS A 104 -1.07 19.43 -1.80
C CYS A 104 -2.20 18.53 -1.28
N ALA A 105 -3.43 19.04 -1.21
CA ALA A 105 -4.60 18.25 -0.84
C ALA A 105 -4.83 17.08 -1.81
N SER A 106 -4.85 17.36 -3.12
CA SER A 106 -5.03 16.34 -4.16
C SER A 106 -3.90 15.31 -4.16
N THR A 107 -2.67 15.74 -3.94
CA THR A 107 -1.51 14.85 -3.86
C THR A 107 -1.59 13.94 -2.64
N MET A 108 -1.98 14.47 -1.48
CA MET A 108 -2.16 13.64 -0.28
C MET A 108 -3.33 12.65 -0.42
N GLN A 109 -4.40 13.04 -1.10
CA GLN A 109 -5.49 12.12 -1.43
C GLN A 109 -4.98 10.98 -2.34
N SER A 110 -4.21 11.30 -3.36
CA SER A 110 -3.58 10.32 -4.27
C SER A 110 -2.61 9.39 -3.52
N TYR A 111 -1.83 9.91 -2.57
CA TYR A 111 -0.97 9.11 -1.71
C TYR A 111 -1.76 8.08 -0.89
N HIS A 112 -2.84 8.50 -0.23
CA HIS A 112 -3.67 7.58 0.56
C HIS A 112 -4.34 6.52 -0.32
N MET A 113 -4.76 6.89 -1.53
CA MET A 113 -5.28 5.94 -2.53
C MET A 113 -4.21 4.93 -2.94
N ALA A 114 -3.01 5.38 -3.30
CA ALA A 114 -1.90 4.52 -3.69
C ALA A 114 -1.53 3.53 -2.57
N ARG A 115 -1.45 4.03 -1.33
CA ARG A 115 -1.17 3.21 -0.15
C ARG A 115 -2.26 2.16 0.09
N THR A 116 -3.53 2.54 -0.03
CA THR A 116 -4.66 1.61 0.11
C THR A 116 -4.60 0.51 -0.95
N ILE A 117 -4.37 0.87 -2.21
CA ILE A 117 -4.25 -0.08 -3.31
C ILE A 117 -3.09 -1.06 -3.06
N LEU A 118 -1.94 -0.56 -2.64
CA LEU A 118 -0.78 -1.39 -2.34
C LEU A 118 -1.06 -2.36 -1.18
N LEU A 119 -1.72 -1.91 -0.11
CA LEU A 119 -2.05 -2.74 1.05
C LEU A 119 -3.08 -3.83 0.73
N VAL A 120 -4.09 -3.52 -0.06
CA VAL A 120 -5.13 -4.49 -0.49
C VAL A 120 -4.51 -5.60 -1.37
N ASN A 121 -3.47 -5.27 -2.14
CA ASN A 121 -2.76 -6.20 -3.01
C ASN A 121 -1.48 -6.77 -2.36
N ARG A 122 -1.43 -6.81 -1.03
CA ARG A 122 -0.30 -7.42 -0.33
C ARG A 122 -0.25 -8.93 -0.59
N PRO A 123 0.88 -9.48 -1.06
CA PRO A 123 1.03 -10.91 -1.24
C PRO A 123 0.91 -11.65 0.09
N HIS A 124 0.23 -12.78 0.07
CA HIS A 124 0.18 -13.67 1.24
C HIS A 124 1.57 -14.29 1.48
N GLU A 125 2.07 -14.17 2.71
CA GLU A 125 3.25 -14.93 3.11
C GLU A 125 2.88 -16.41 3.14
N SER A 126 3.61 -17.23 2.37
CA SER A 126 3.41 -18.69 2.40
C SER A 126 3.58 -19.19 3.82
N THR A 127 2.53 -19.77 4.40
CA THR A 127 2.52 -20.36 5.74
C THR A 127 3.44 -21.59 5.86
N ALA A 128 3.98 -22.08 4.75
CA ALA A 128 4.92 -23.21 4.71
C ALA A 128 6.20 -22.97 5.56
N ARG A 129 6.64 -21.73 5.74
CA ARG A 129 7.76 -21.41 6.63
C ARG A 129 7.48 -21.61 8.12
N ARG A 130 6.22 -21.57 8.52
CA ARG A 130 5.81 -21.69 9.93
C ARG A 130 5.88 -23.14 10.41
N THR A 131 5.60 -24.10 9.53
CA THR A 131 5.58 -25.53 9.85
C THR A 131 6.99 -26.09 10.00
N THR A 132 7.96 -25.64 9.20
CA THR A 132 9.34 -26.15 9.23
C THR A 132 10.08 -25.76 10.51
N ARG A 133 9.83 -24.57 11.05
CA ARG A 133 10.48 -24.11 12.29
C ARG A 133 10.04 -24.91 13.51
N HIS A 134 8.78 -25.36 13.57
CA HIS A 134 8.27 -26.17 14.65
C HIS A 134 8.72 -27.64 14.60
N ILE A 135 9.02 -28.16 13.41
CA ILE A 135 9.52 -29.52 13.25
C ILE A 135 10.97 -29.64 13.71
N TRP A 136 11.82 -28.65 13.37
CA TRP A 136 13.22 -28.67 13.77
C TRP A 136 13.44 -28.42 15.27
N SER A 137 12.59 -27.65 15.93
CA SER A 137 12.69 -27.45 17.39
C SER A 137 12.33 -28.74 18.17
N ARG A 138 11.41 -29.57 17.66
CA ARG A 138 11.06 -30.86 18.30
C ARG A 138 12.10 -31.96 18.10
N LEU A 139 12.91 -31.87 17.05
CA LEU A 139 13.99 -32.84 16.79
C LEU A 139 15.29 -32.50 17.50
N ALA A 140 15.43 -31.27 18.02
CA ALA A 140 16.61 -30.84 18.79
C ALA A 140 16.49 -31.16 20.29
N ASP A 141 15.28 -31.42 20.80
CA ASP A 141 14.99 -31.70 22.22
C ASP A 141 14.78 -33.22 22.52
N GLY A 142 15.10 -34.08 21.58
CA GLY A 142 15.10 -35.54 21.70
C GLY A 142 16.49 -36.11 21.51
#